data_03e70f64551affac543f5a9275ba89f7
#
_entry.id   03e70f64551affac543f5a9275ba89f7
#
_cell.length_a   1.000
_cell.length_b   1.000
_cell.length_c   1.000
_cell.angle_alpha   90.00
_cell.angle_beta   90.00
_cell.angle_gamma   90.00
#
_symmetry.space_group_name_H-M   'P 1'
#
loop_
_entity.id
_entity.type
_entity.pdbx_description
1 polymer ?
#
loop_
_entity_poly.entity_id
_entity_poly.type
_entity_poly.pdbx_seq_one_letter_code
_entity_poly.pdbx_strand_id
1 'polypeptide(L)'
;MSIRDDINKVKVLKKSYEFQLNRVLNEGKNTERINDTVQQAIDNLRNNKNSFVIYGEPQSGKTEMMICLASKLIDEGNKIVIILINDNLHLRDQNIDRFVRAHVTPIPVDYQEIITPTYKIDHETQMVIFCKKNSKDLQKLLDKIDKFKGKVIIDDEADYASPDGKINKVDEQTKINELVGNLLKKDGVYIGVTATPARLDLNNTFDNIAENWVDFKAHENYNGAQTFFPSNRDHELGFNLKLLPPIDDNPKYLEDALSIFIATVGYLNTRNRDETKNFCMLVHTSHKTDMHAIDYGIVSKFIRSLISQEDSKYELRWTKVKAAIEKKYPNDVEIIFAYIVNNISKNKVLKMNFIAKRDEGSDFDHGTNPIVPFTVCVGGNIASRGLTFNNLLSMFFARNAIKIQQDTYIQRARMFGSRNEYLKEFELTIPDSLYNDWHKCFMMHNFSLASIKSNKTVPTWLGSSRHTPAAKNSIDLGFVNHQKGEMGFKLFKFDSSVEKIMKSSQLNNYEKLKELQNLLGDDHVPSYILLFIEHNMPQQEKSISINGPTSIDTFNPKYTDISNIERPRGFIGGADIRRIKDDNPAAIHHIWIYYSPIQQNKARLFYVYDGKYTVIRNLKHHKV
;
A
#
# COMPACT_ATOMS: atom_id res chain seq x y z
N MET A 1 22.98 -33.88 -24.86
CA MET A 1 22.31 -33.22 -23.70
C MET A 1 23.38 -32.90 -22.68
N SER A 2 23.42 -31.71 -22.14
CA SER A 2 24.42 -31.38 -21.13
C SER A 2 23.97 -31.90 -19.75
N ILE A 3 24.92 -32.22 -18.88
CA ILE A 3 24.65 -32.54 -17.46
C ILE A 3 23.76 -31.48 -16.79
N ARG A 4 23.83 -30.23 -17.26
CA ARG A 4 22.98 -29.10 -16.82
C ARG A 4 21.51 -29.31 -17.20
N ASP A 5 21.24 -29.89 -18.39
CA ASP A 5 19.89 -30.21 -18.82
C ASP A 5 19.29 -31.36 -18.00
N ASP A 6 20.09 -32.32 -17.63
CA ASP A 6 19.67 -33.45 -16.78
C ASP A 6 19.43 -32.98 -15.33
N ILE A 7 20.27 -32.12 -14.79
CA ILE A 7 20.08 -31.49 -13.48
C ILE A 7 18.82 -30.64 -13.47
N ASN A 8 18.58 -29.86 -14.52
CA ASN A 8 17.37 -29.06 -14.63
C ASN A 8 16.11 -29.94 -14.77
N LYS A 9 16.15 -31.05 -15.53
CA LYS A 9 15.05 -32.02 -15.60
C LYS A 9 14.75 -32.64 -14.22
N VAL A 10 15.77 -33.02 -13.46
CA VAL A 10 15.57 -33.57 -12.09
C VAL A 10 15.02 -32.51 -11.13
N LYS A 11 15.40 -31.24 -11.29
CA LYS A 11 14.86 -30.13 -10.50
C LYS A 11 13.42 -29.80 -10.87
N VAL A 12 13.04 -29.90 -12.15
CA VAL A 12 11.64 -29.72 -12.62
C VAL A 12 10.71 -30.84 -12.12
N LEU A 13 11.23 -32.02 -11.80
CA LEU A 13 10.46 -33.11 -11.20
C LEU A 13 10.13 -32.90 -9.70
N LYS A 14 10.82 -31.98 -9.01
CA LYS A 14 10.42 -31.50 -7.67
C LYS A 14 9.59 -30.23 -7.85
N LYS A 15 8.32 -30.26 -7.46
CA LYS A 15 7.43 -29.11 -7.50
C LYS A 15 8.12 -27.89 -6.87
N SER A 16 8.44 -26.89 -7.71
CA SER A 16 9.18 -25.69 -7.34
C SER A 16 8.45 -24.90 -6.26
N TYR A 17 7.11 -24.87 -6.32
CA TYR A 17 6.27 -24.19 -5.35
C TYR A 17 6.37 -24.78 -3.93
N GLU A 18 6.30 -26.10 -3.80
CA GLU A 18 6.46 -26.77 -2.50
C GLU A 18 7.83 -26.51 -1.88
N PHE A 19 8.87 -26.46 -2.72
CA PHE A 19 10.19 -26.05 -2.27
C PHE A 19 10.19 -24.63 -1.68
N GLN A 20 9.51 -23.68 -2.33
CA GLN A 20 9.44 -22.30 -1.84
C GLN A 20 8.70 -22.21 -0.51
N LEU A 21 7.57 -22.90 -0.35
CA LEU A 21 6.86 -22.92 0.92
C LEU A 21 7.72 -23.49 2.06
N ASN A 22 8.42 -24.60 1.80
CA ASN A 22 9.32 -25.20 2.79
C ASN A 22 10.49 -24.27 3.15
N ARG A 23 11.05 -23.54 2.16
CA ARG A 23 12.09 -22.55 2.42
C ARG A 23 11.60 -21.45 3.37
N VAL A 24 10.42 -20.89 3.11
CA VAL A 24 9.80 -19.85 3.94
C VAL A 24 9.51 -20.36 5.36
N LEU A 25 9.02 -21.61 5.49
CA LEU A 25 8.82 -22.27 6.79
C LEU A 25 10.13 -22.44 7.56
N ASN A 26 11.20 -22.87 6.88
CA ASN A 26 12.53 -23.07 7.49
C ASN A 26 13.16 -21.73 7.95
N GLU A 27 12.73 -20.60 7.36
CA GLU A 27 13.08 -19.25 7.85
C GLU A 27 12.23 -18.81 9.06
N GLY A 28 11.38 -19.69 9.61
CA GLY A 28 10.52 -19.41 10.77
C GLY A 28 9.32 -18.54 10.44
N LYS A 29 8.90 -18.45 9.16
CA LYS A 29 7.77 -17.64 8.71
C LYS A 29 6.56 -18.51 8.42
N ASN A 30 5.35 -18.02 8.73
CA ASN A 30 4.09 -18.69 8.38
C ASN A 30 3.81 -18.53 6.87
N THR A 31 3.50 -19.66 6.22
CA THR A 31 3.24 -19.73 4.78
C THR A 31 1.76 -19.71 4.42
N GLU A 32 0.84 -19.85 5.38
CA GLU A 32 -0.59 -19.99 5.14
C GLU A 32 -1.13 -18.87 4.24
N ARG A 33 -0.81 -17.62 4.57
CA ARG A 33 -1.27 -16.43 3.82
C ARG A 33 -0.71 -16.36 2.41
N ILE A 34 0.53 -16.80 2.21
CA ILE A 34 1.14 -16.90 0.88
C ILE A 34 0.40 -17.98 0.10
N ASN A 35 0.20 -19.15 0.71
CA ASN A 35 -0.48 -20.27 0.09
C ASN A 35 -1.92 -19.89 -0.32
N ASP A 36 -2.69 -19.27 0.57
CA ASP A 36 -4.05 -18.83 0.29
C ASP A 36 -4.12 -17.85 -0.89
N THR A 37 -3.21 -16.88 -0.92
CA THR A 37 -3.14 -15.88 -1.99
C THR A 37 -2.75 -16.51 -3.33
N VAL A 38 -1.74 -17.36 -3.34
CA VAL A 38 -1.28 -18.06 -4.53
C VAL A 38 -2.37 -18.98 -5.06
N GLN A 39 -3.05 -19.73 -4.18
CA GLN A 39 -4.14 -20.61 -4.57
C GLN A 39 -5.31 -19.83 -5.20
N GLN A 40 -5.75 -18.72 -4.59
CA GLN A 40 -6.79 -17.87 -5.16
C GLN A 40 -6.39 -17.30 -6.54
N ALA A 41 -5.12 -16.90 -6.71
CA ALA A 41 -4.61 -16.45 -8.01
C ALA A 41 -4.66 -17.54 -9.08
N ILE A 42 -4.29 -18.77 -8.72
CA ILE A 42 -4.37 -19.93 -9.63
C ILE A 42 -5.83 -20.29 -9.94
N ASP A 43 -6.72 -20.21 -8.98
CA ASP A 43 -8.15 -20.48 -9.19
C ASP A 43 -8.79 -19.44 -10.13
N ASN A 44 -8.37 -18.17 -10.03
CA ASN A 44 -8.73 -17.16 -11.03
C ASN A 44 -8.33 -17.58 -12.45
N LEU A 45 -7.09 -18.04 -12.63
CA LEU A 45 -6.59 -18.48 -13.95
C LEU A 45 -7.36 -19.71 -14.47
N ARG A 46 -7.64 -20.69 -13.62
CA ARG A 46 -8.43 -21.87 -13.96
C ARG A 46 -9.86 -21.52 -14.37
N ASN A 47 -10.38 -20.40 -13.84
CA ASN A 47 -11.68 -19.85 -14.18
C ASN A 47 -11.62 -18.84 -15.35
N ASN A 48 -10.54 -18.82 -16.14
CA ASN A 48 -10.31 -17.93 -17.27
C ASN A 48 -10.37 -16.43 -16.91
N LYS A 49 -9.97 -16.07 -15.69
CA LYS A 49 -9.83 -14.67 -15.26
C LYS A 49 -8.42 -14.21 -15.60
N ASN A 50 -8.28 -13.58 -16.76
CA ASN A 50 -6.97 -13.25 -17.33
C ASN A 50 -6.41 -11.88 -16.89
N SER A 51 -7.15 -11.10 -16.10
CA SER A 51 -6.67 -9.83 -15.56
C SER A 51 -7.23 -9.62 -14.15
N PHE A 52 -6.35 -9.48 -13.16
CA PHE A 52 -6.74 -9.22 -11.77
C PHE A 52 -5.59 -8.59 -10.97
N VAL A 53 -5.90 -8.14 -9.77
CA VAL A 53 -4.95 -7.47 -8.87
C VAL A 53 -4.80 -8.29 -7.58
N ILE A 54 -3.56 -8.46 -7.15
CA ILE A 54 -3.21 -8.91 -5.80
C ILE A 54 -2.81 -7.65 -5.02
N TYR A 55 -3.59 -7.30 -4.00
CA TYR A 55 -3.30 -6.12 -3.19
C TYR A 55 -2.92 -6.52 -1.76
N GLY A 56 -1.97 -5.80 -1.20
CA GLY A 56 -1.50 -6.03 0.18
C GLY A 56 -0.77 -4.80 0.69
N GLU A 57 -0.74 -4.62 2.01
CA GLU A 57 -0.15 -3.44 2.63
C GLU A 57 1.31 -3.18 2.20
N PRO A 58 1.82 -1.93 2.30
CA PRO A 58 3.22 -1.64 2.03
C PRO A 58 4.14 -2.50 2.91
N GLN A 59 5.20 -3.08 2.34
CA GLN A 59 6.19 -3.92 3.05
C GLN A 59 5.60 -5.16 3.75
N SER A 60 4.46 -5.67 3.29
CA SER A 60 3.79 -6.86 3.84
C SER A 60 4.41 -8.21 3.43
N GLY A 61 5.50 -8.19 2.61
CA GLY A 61 6.12 -9.41 2.09
C GLY A 61 5.67 -9.80 0.68
N LYS A 62 5.11 -8.86 -0.11
CA LYS A 62 4.66 -9.11 -1.48
C LYS A 62 5.71 -9.74 -2.39
N THR A 63 6.99 -9.38 -2.23
CA THR A 63 8.08 -10.00 -3.03
C THR A 63 8.17 -11.50 -2.76
N GLU A 64 8.06 -11.94 -1.52
CA GLU A 64 8.07 -13.36 -1.15
C GLU A 64 6.86 -14.10 -1.75
N MET A 65 5.70 -13.48 -1.69
CA MET A 65 4.49 -14.01 -2.34
C MET A 65 4.69 -14.12 -3.86
N MET A 66 5.30 -13.12 -4.52
CA MET A 66 5.57 -13.18 -5.97
C MET A 66 6.58 -14.29 -6.34
N ILE A 67 7.58 -14.57 -5.51
CA ILE A 67 8.50 -15.72 -5.69
C ILE A 67 7.70 -17.02 -5.68
N CYS A 68 6.85 -17.22 -4.70
CA CYS A 68 5.99 -18.39 -4.60
C CYS A 68 4.99 -18.49 -5.75
N LEU A 69 4.38 -17.37 -6.15
CA LEU A 69 3.45 -17.32 -7.29
C LEU A 69 4.13 -17.67 -8.61
N ALA A 70 5.31 -17.08 -8.89
CA ALA A 70 6.06 -17.40 -10.10
C ALA A 70 6.43 -18.88 -10.17
N SER A 71 6.88 -19.46 -9.05
CA SER A 71 7.18 -20.91 -8.95
C SER A 71 5.92 -21.75 -9.20
N LYS A 72 4.77 -21.37 -8.64
CA LYS A 72 3.50 -22.08 -8.86
C LYS A 72 3.04 -21.99 -10.31
N LEU A 73 3.16 -20.82 -10.95
CA LEU A 73 2.82 -20.64 -12.36
C LEU A 73 3.68 -21.54 -13.27
N ILE A 74 4.95 -21.69 -12.96
CA ILE A 74 5.85 -22.62 -13.67
C ILE A 74 5.41 -24.08 -13.47
N ASP A 75 5.05 -24.46 -12.25
CA ASP A 75 4.55 -25.81 -11.93
C ASP A 75 3.19 -26.12 -12.62
N GLU A 76 2.35 -25.09 -12.85
CA GLU A 76 1.10 -25.21 -13.62
C GLU A 76 1.34 -25.25 -15.16
N GLY A 77 2.60 -25.22 -15.61
CA GLY A 77 2.96 -25.39 -17.03
C GLY A 77 3.08 -24.08 -17.83
N ASN A 78 3.00 -22.92 -17.19
CA ASN A 78 3.22 -21.67 -17.90
C ASN A 78 4.65 -21.59 -18.44
N LYS A 79 4.81 -21.19 -19.71
CA LYS A 79 6.12 -21.17 -20.38
C LYS A 79 6.89 -19.88 -20.10
N ILE A 80 6.20 -18.73 -20.10
CA ILE A 80 6.84 -17.41 -19.94
C ILE A 80 6.14 -16.64 -18.83
N VAL A 81 6.85 -16.44 -17.73
CA VAL A 81 6.44 -15.56 -16.63
C VAL A 81 7.32 -14.31 -16.67
N ILE A 82 6.72 -13.14 -16.82
CA ILE A 82 7.40 -11.85 -16.93
C ILE A 82 7.15 -11.08 -15.63
N ILE A 83 8.22 -10.72 -14.92
CA ILE A 83 8.16 -9.86 -13.75
C ILE A 83 8.48 -8.42 -14.19
N LEU A 84 7.46 -7.57 -14.20
CA LEU A 84 7.64 -6.14 -14.47
C LEU A 84 7.98 -5.41 -13.18
N ILE A 85 9.02 -4.59 -13.22
CA ILE A 85 9.49 -3.79 -12.09
C ILE A 85 9.68 -2.33 -12.50
N ASN A 86 9.72 -1.44 -11.53
CA ASN A 86 9.94 -0.01 -11.80
C ASN A 86 11.28 0.24 -12.52
N ASP A 87 11.35 1.33 -13.29
CA ASP A 87 12.57 1.70 -14.03
C ASP A 87 13.67 2.22 -13.08
N ASN A 88 14.23 1.30 -12.31
CA ASN A 88 15.31 1.52 -11.38
C ASN A 88 16.25 0.30 -11.40
N LEU A 89 17.53 0.50 -11.71
CA LEU A 89 18.52 -0.58 -11.82
C LEU A 89 18.73 -1.30 -10.49
N HIS A 90 18.88 -0.56 -9.40
CA HIS A 90 19.11 -1.16 -8.07
C HIS A 90 17.92 -1.99 -7.60
N LEU A 91 16.69 -1.51 -7.85
CA LEU A 91 15.49 -2.26 -7.51
C LEU A 91 15.38 -3.55 -8.34
N ARG A 92 15.75 -3.47 -9.64
CA ARG A 92 15.82 -4.64 -10.51
C ARG A 92 16.81 -5.67 -9.95
N ASP A 93 18.03 -5.24 -9.70
CA ASP A 93 19.10 -6.12 -9.25
C ASP A 93 18.77 -6.75 -7.89
N GLN A 94 18.22 -5.96 -6.96
CA GLN A 94 17.74 -6.46 -5.67
C GLN A 94 16.62 -7.51 -5.81
N ASN A 95 15.66 -7.29 -6.73
CA ASN A 95 14.57 -8.25 -6.94
C ASN A 95 15.07 -9.53 -7.62
N ILE A 96 15.90 -9.42 -8.66
CA ILE A 96 16.51 -10.60 -9.32
C ILE A 96 17.32 -11.40 -8.29
N ASP A 97 18.17 -10.75 -7.49
CA ASP A 97 18.97 -11.40 -6.46
C ASP A 97 18.10 -12.15 -5.43
N ARG A 98 16.98 -11.56 -5.00
CA ARG A 98 16.03 -12.24 -4.10
C ARG A 98 15.45 -13.51 -4.72
N PHE A 99 15.04 -13.47 -5.99
CA PHE A 99 14.52 -14.65 -6.69
C PHE A 99 15.60 -15.72 -6.92
N VAL A 100 16.83 -15.30 -7.23
CA VAL A 100 17.98 -16.20 -7.40
C VAL A 100 18.36 -16.86 -6.07
N ARG A 101 18.47 -16.10 -4.99
CA ARG A 101 18.73 -16.64 -3.63
C ARG A 101 17.62 -17.56 -3.12
N ALA A 102 16.38 -17.31 -3.54
CA ALA A 102 15.26 -18.21 -3.28
C ALA A 102 15.31 -19.50 -4.12
N HIS A 103 16.32 -19.66 -4.99
CA HIS A 103 16.47 -20.82 -5.88
C HIS A 103 15.25 -21.07 -6.76
N VAL A 104 14.62 -20.02 -7.29
CA VAL A 104 13.52 -20.15 -8.27
C VAL A 104 14.02 -20.93 -9.49
N THR A 105 13.24 -21.89 -9.95
CA THR A 105 13.56 -22.70 -11.12
C THR A 105 12.45 -22.56 -12.16
N PRO A 106 12.74 -22.24 -13.43
CA PRO A 106 14.08 -21.94 -13.97
C PRO A 106 14.70 -20.67 -13.36
N ILE A 107 16.03 -20.60 -13.40
CA ILE A 107 16.76 -19.43 -12.87
C ILE A 107 16.26 -18.18 -13.58
N PRO A 108 15.79 -17.15 -12.84
CA PRO A 108 15.35 -15.90 -13.40
C PRO A 108 16.45 -15.21 -14.20
N VAL A 109 16.06 -14.60 -15.31
CA VAL A 109 16.96 -13.90 -16.23
C VAL A 109 16.54 -12.46 -16.45
N ASP A 110 17.50 -11.57 -16.64
CA ASP A 110 17.21 -10.21 -17.09
C ASP A 110 16.82 -10.22 -18.57
N TYR A 111 15.88 -9.36 -18.97
CA TYR A 111 15.49 -9.23 -20.39
C TYR A 111 16.71 -8.98 -21.30
N GLN A 112 17.76 -8.31 -20.80
CA GLN A 112 18.98 -8.02 -21.57
C GLN A 112 19.71 -9.28 -22.02
N GLU A 113 19.66 -10.34 -21.25
CA GLU A 113 20.23 -11.64 -21.64
C GLU A 113 19.44 -12.27 -22.77
N ILE A 114 18.10 -12.18 -22.69
CA ILE A 114 17.20 -12.80 -23.68
C ILE A 114 17.26 -12.11 -25.04
N ILE A 115 17.41 -10.80 -25.09
CA ILE A 115 17.46 -10.05 -26.36
C ILE A 115 18.78 -10.25 -27.13
N THR A 116 19.78 -10.89 -26.52
CA THR A 116 21.05 -11.17 -27.25
C THR A 116 20.78 -12.08 -28.44
N PRO A 117 21.49 -11.89 -29.59
CA PRO A 117 21.29 -12.71 -30.80
C PRO A 117 21.56 -14.19 -30.58
N THR A 118 22.45 -14.51 -29.64
CA THR A 118 22.87 -15.88 -29.32
C THR A 118 21.86 -16.62 -28.45
N TYR A 119 20.97 -15.90 -27.79
CA TYR A 119 19.95 -16.52 -26.91
C TYR A 119 18.80 -17.07 -27.75
N LYS A 120 18.71 -18.38 -27.82
CA LYS A 120 17.64 -19.08 -28.54
C LYS A 120 16.54 -19.48 -27.53
N ILE A 121 15.31 -19.04 -27.82
CA ILE A 121 14.13 -19.45 -27.07
C ILE A 121 13.42 -20.51 -27.92
N ASP A 122 13.30 -21.68 -27.36
CA ASP A 122 12.50 -22.74 -27.93
C ASP A 122 11.08 -22.73 -27.29
N HIS A 123 10.10 -23.35 -27.97
CA HIS A 123 8.70 -23.34 -27.52
C HIS A 123 8.45 -24.17 -26.25
N GLU A 124 9.37 -25.05 -25.89
CA GLU A 124 9.28 -25.89 -24.69
C GLU A 124 9.99 -25.29 -23.48
N THR A 125 10.80 -24.24 -23.68
CA THR A 125 11.58 -23.62 -22.61
C THR A 125 10.68 -22.81 -21.67
N GLN A 126 10.70 -23.15 -20.39
CA GLN A 126 10.08 -22.32 -19.33
C GLN A 126 11.06 -21.24 -18.89
N MET A 127 10.56 -20.02 -18.66
CA MET A 127 11.39 -18.88 -18.28
C MET A 127 10.69 -17.96 -17.30
N VAL A 128 11.48 -17.38 -16.38
CA VAL A 128 11.09 -16.25 -15.54
C VAL A 128 11.97 -15.06 -15.95
N ILE A 129 11.35 -14.03 -16.50
CA ILE A 129 12.02 -12.89 -17.14
C ILE A 129 11.78 -11.63 -16.33
N PHE A 130 12.82 -10.91 -15.96
CA PHE A 130 12.70 -9.58 -15.37
C PHE A 130 12.83 -8.50 -16.45
N CYS A 131 11.91 -7.52 -16.44
CA CYS A 131 11.96 -6.37 -17.34
C CYS A 131 11.53 -5.09 -16.60
N LYS A 132 12.23 -4.00 -16.86
CA LYS A 132 11.88 -2.70 -16.30
C LYS A 132 10.73 -2.06 -17.07
N LYS A 133 9.86 -1.34 -16.36
CA LYS A 133 8.75 -0.56 -16.92
C LYS A 133 9.26 0.73 -17.59
N ASN A 134 9.98 0.58 -18.68
CA ASN A 134 10.31 1.68 -19.60
C ASN A 134 10.09 1.25 -21.05
N SER A 135 9.82 2.22 -21.90
CA SER A 135 9.41 1.94 -23.29
C SER A 135 10.49 1.25 -24.13
N LYS A 136 11.77 1.50 -23.89
CA LYS A 136 12.88 0.91 -24.64
C LYS A 136 13.06 -0.57 -24.32
N ASP A 137 13.03 -0.91 -23.03
CA ASP A 137 13.24 -2.27 -22.56
C ASP A 137 12.05 -3.16 -22.93
N LEU A 138 10.82 -2.65 -22.69
CA LEU A 138 9.59 -3.35 -23.05
C LEU A 138 9.47 -3.60 -24.57
N GLN A 139 9.85 -2.63 -25.42
CA GLN A 139 9.82 -2.82 -26.86
C GLN A 139 10.77 -3.94 -27.29
N LYS A 140 12.02 -3.93 -26.80
CA LYS A 140 13.01 -4.98 -27.12
C LYS A 140 12.56 -6.36 -26.66
N LEU A 141 11.98 -6.44 -25.46
CA LEU A 141 11.42 -7.69 -24.97
C LEU A 141 10.26 -8.16 -25.86
N LEU A 142 9.32 -7.27 -26.18
CA LEU A 142 8.18 -7.57 -27.06
C LEU A 142 8.65 -8.12 -28.41
N ASP A 143 9.60 -7.45 -29.07
CA ASP A 143 10.15 -7.87 -30.36
C ASP A 143 10.73 -9.30 -30.32
N LYS A 144 11.32 -9.69 -29.19
CA LYS A 144 11.93 -11.01 -28.99
C LYS A 144 10.90 -12.11 -28.72
N ILE A 145 9.85 -11.81 -27.95
CA ILE A 145 8.91 -12.84 -27.46
C ILE A 145 7.49 -12.71 -28.01
N ASP A 146 7.22 -11.80 -28.97
CA ASP A 146 5.86 -11.57 -29.51
C ASP A 146 5.21 -12.84 -30.07
N LYS A 147 6.01 -13.72 -30.72
CA LYS A 147 5.50 -14.97 -31.30
C LYS A 147 4.94 -15.98 -30.28
N PHE A 148 5.32 -15.87 -29.00
CA PHE A 148 4.87 -16.79 -27.96
C PHE A 148 3.48 -16.40 -27.43
N LYS A 149 2.66 -17.42 -27.15
CA LYS A 149 1.32 -17.29 -26.56
C LYS A 149 1.35 -17.52 -25.05
N GLY A 150 0.26 -17.16 -24.36
CA GLY A 150 0.05 -17.51 -22.96
C GLY A 150 1.11 -16.95 -22.00
N LYS A 151 1.61 -15.73 -22.27
CA LYS A 151 2.55 -15.06 -21.37
C LYS A 151 1.83 -14.62 -20.10
N VAL A 152 2.43 -14.86 -18.93
CA VAL A 152 1.92 -14.34 -17.66
C VAL A 152 2.78 -13.17 -17.21
N ILE A 153 2.16 -12.02 -17.00
CA ILE A 153 2.81 -10.82 -16.48
C ILE A 153 2.45 -10.66 -15.00
N ILE A 154 3.46 -10.65 -14.14
CA ILE A 154 3.36 -10.21 -12.74
C ILE A 154 3.95 -8.80 -12.69
N ASP A 155 3.11 -7.80 -12.45
CA ASP A 155 3.48 -6.40 -12.47
C ASP A 155 3.66 -5.87 -11.04
N ASP A 156 4.89 -5.79 -10.57
CA ASP A 156 5.22 -5.26 -9.24
C ASP A 156 5.04 -3.73 -9.21
N GLU A 157 4.44 -3.22 -8.13
CA GLU A 157 4.03 -1.81 -8.04
C GLU A 157 3.17 -1.40 -9.26
N ALA A 158 2.14 -2.18 -9.56
CA ALA A 158 1.31 -2.08 -10.77
C ALA A 158 0.61 -0.72 -10.93
N ASP A 159 0.36 -0.01 -9.84
CA ASP A 159 -0.19 1.36 -9.84
C ASP A 159 0.79 2.41 -10.39
N TYR A 160 2.06 2.05 -10.65
CA TYR A 160 3.07 2.94 -11.19
C TYR A 160 3.43 2.58 -12.64
N ALA A 161 3.35 3.55 -13.54
CA ALA A 161 3.68 3.50 -14.96
C ALA A 161 2.80 2.60 -15.85
N SER A 162 2.20 1.53 -15.33
CA SER A 162 1.33 0.61 -16.08
C SER A 162 -0.06 1.18 -16.38
N PRO A 163 -0.72 1.96 -15.47
CA PRO A 163 -1.95 2.66 -15.81
C PRO A 163 -1.75 3.73 -16.89
N ASP A 164 -2.74 3.88 -17.76
CA ASP A 164 -2.68 4.87 -18.82
C ASP A 164 -2.91 6.30 -18.31
N GLY A 165 -1.86 7.11 -18.24
CA GLY A 165 -1.93 8.52 -17.86
C GLY A 165 -2.59 9.43 -18.90
N LYS A 166 -2.97 8.90 -20.07
CA LYS A 166 -3.63 9.61 -21.17
C LYS A 166 -5.04 9.10 -21.46
N ILE A 167 -5.61 8.28 -20.58
CA ILE A 167 -6.89 7.58 -20.75
C ILE A 167 -8.06 8.50 -21.15
N ASN A 168 -8.01 9.78 -20.80
CA ASN A 168 -9.03 10.76 -21.15
C ASN A 168 -8.74 11.53 -22.45
N LYS A 169 -7.68 11.18 -23.18
CA LYS A 169 -7.34 11.79 -24.46
C LYS A 169 -7.76 10.87 -25.59
N VAL A 170 -8.38 11.44 -26.60
CA VAL A 170 -8.81 10.71 -27.78
C VAL A 170 -7.58 10.24 -28.57
N ASP A 171 -7.55 8.96 -28.94
CA ASP A 171 -6.51 8.33 -29.74
C ASP A 171 -5.07 8.46 -29.18
N GLU A 172 -4.93 8.76 -27.88
CA GLU A 172 -3.63 8.77 -27.21
C GLU A 172 -3.59 7.72 -26.09
N GLN A 173 -2.45 7.04 -25.97
CA GLN A 173 -2.14 6.09 -24.91
C GLN A 173 -0.70 6.27 -24.44
N THR A 174 -0.40 5.99 -23.18
CA THR A 174 0.98 6.00 -22.71
C THR A 174 1.74 4.80 -23.29
N LYS A 175 2.98 5.03 -23.75
CA LYS A 175 3.76 4.00 -24.45
C LYS A 175 3.99 2.73 -23.60
N ILE A 176 4.15 2.87 -22.30
CA ILE A 176 4.31 1.73 -21.39
C ILE A 176 3.02 0.91 -21.34
N ASN A 177 1.86 1.55 -21.13
CA ASN A 177 0.57 0.86 -21.11
C ASN A 177 0.30 0.13 -22.44
N GLU A 178 0.56 0.79 -23.58
CA GLU A 178 0.46 0.18 -24.92
C GLU A 178 1.34 -1.08 -25.05
N LEU A 179 2.61 -0.99 -24.65
CA LEU A 179 3.55 -2.10 -24.79
C LEU A 179 3.20 -3.28 -23.88
N VAL A 180 2.76 -3.02 -22.65
CA VAL A 180 2.25 -4.07 -21.76
C VAL A 180 1.00 -4.71 -22.36
N GLY A 181 0.06 -3.91 -22.89
CA GLY A 181 -1.10 -4.42 -23.62
C GLY A 181 -0.72 -5.29 -24.83
N ASN A 182 0.32 -4.92 -25.57
CA ASN A 182 0.84 -5.73 -26.68
C ASN A 182 1.47 -7.06 -26.21
N LEU A 183 2.15 -7.08 -25.06
CA LEU A 183 2.65 -8.32 -24.46
C LEU A 183 1.51 -9.26 -24.04
N LEU A 184 0.35 -8.71 -23.64
CA LEU A 184 -0.84 -9.48 -23.23
C LEU A 184 -1.64 -10.04 -24.42
N LYS A 185 -1.41 -9.60 -25.65
CA LYS A 185 -2.03 -10.20 -26.83
C LYS A 185 -1.70 -11.69 -26.91
N LYS A 186 -2.53 -12.47 -27.62
CA LYS A 186 -2.35 -13.93 -27.80
C LYS A 186 -2.47 -14.70 -26.45
N ASP A 187 -3.58 -14.49 -25.76
CA ASP A 187 -3.96 -15.19 -24.52
C ASP A 187 -3.04 -14.91 -23.33
N GLY A 188 -2.50 -13.70 -23.24
CA GLY A 188 -1.69 -13.27 -22.10
C GLY A 188 -2.53 -13.01 -20.83
N VAL A 189 -1.88 -13.17 -19.69
CA VAL A 189 -2.46 -12.95 -18.36
C VAL A 189 -1.77 -11.78 -17.68
N TYR A 190 -2.56 -10.88 -17.07
CA TYR A 190 -2.07 -9.77 -16.26
C TYR A 190 -2.39 -9.96 -14.78
N ILE A 191 -1.37 -9.94 -13.94
CA ILE A 191 -1.49 -9.99 -12.48
C ILE A 191 -0.78 -8.75 -11.92
N GLY A 192 -1.57 -7.73 -11.57
CA GLY A 192 -1.03 -6.52 -10.93
C GLY A 192 -0.80 -6.75 -9.44
N VAL A 193 0.38 -6.44 -8.92
CA VAL A 193 0.71 -6.53 -7.48
C VAL A 193 0.95 -5.13 -6.95
N THR A 194 0.19 -4.70 -5.93
CA THR A 194 0.30 -3.33 -5.41
C THR A 194 -0.16 -3.20 -3.95
N ALA A 195 0.26 -2.14 -3.30
CA ALA A 195 -0.31 -1.70 -2.01
C ALA A 195 -1.48 -0.72 -2.20
N THR A 196 -1.65 -0.15 -3.39
CA THR A 196 -2.59 0.95 -3.66
C THR A 196 -3.40 0.71 -4.93
N PRO A 197 -4.40 -0.20 -4.86
CA PRO A 197 -5.13 -0.66 -6.04
C PRO A 197 -6.08 0.39 -6.65
N ALA A 198 -6.33 1.52 -5.96
CA ALA A 198 -7.25 2.56 -6.41
C ALA A 198 -6.99 3.02 -7.86
N ARG A 199 -5.71 3.20 -8.21
CA ARG A 199 -5.34 3.68 -9.53
C ARG A 199 -5.62 2.65 -10.61
N LEU A 200 -5.48 1.36 -10.31
CA LEU A 200 -5.77 0.27 -11.26
C LEU A 200 -7.26 0.17 -11.56
N ASP A 201 -8.11 0.30 -10.54
CA ASP A 201 -9.56 0.33 -10.67
C ASP A 201 -10.02 1.58 -11.43
N LEU A 202 -9.66 2.76 -10.93
CA LEU A 202 -10.12 4.05 -11.49
C LEU A 202 -9.57 4.35 -12.90
N ASN A 203 -8.54 3.64 -13.33
CA ASN A 203 -7.94 3.71 -14.68
C ASN A 203 -8.44 2.61 -15.62
N ASN A 204 -9.18 1.62 -15.13
CA ASN A 204 -9.53 0.41 -15.89
C ASN A 204 -8.31 -0.31 -16.50
N THR A 205 -7.19 -0.34 -15.78
CA THR A 205 -5.92 -0.87 -16.27
C THR A 205 -6.06 -2.33 -16.69
N PHE A 206 -5.88 -2.62 -17.98
CA PHE A 206 -5.98 -3.95 -18.58
C PHE A 206 -7.28 -4.71 -18.23
N ASP A 207 -8.39 -3.99 -18.13
CA ASP A 207 -9.74 -4.53 -17.86
C ASP A 207 -9.81 -5.43 -16.61
N ASN A 208 -9.02 -5.11 -15.58
CA ASN A 208 -9.11 -5.81 -14.30
C ASN A 208 -10.47 -5.54 -13.63
N ILE A 209 -11.04 -6.58 -13.02
CA ILE A 209 -12.33 -6.52 -12.33
C ILE A 209 -12.13 -6.82 -10.85
N ALA A 210 -12.63 -5.96 -9.98
CA ALA A 210 -12.41 -6.06 -8.53
C ALA A 210 -12.96 -7.37 -7.91
N GLU A 211 -13.96 -7.99 -8.49
CA GLU A 211 -14.46 -9.33 -8.09
C GLU A 211 -13.37 -10.41 -8.09
N ASN A 212 -12.38 -10.25 -8.99
CA ASN A 212 -11.29 -11.19 -9.16
C ASN A 212 -10.06 -10.82 -8.33
N TRP A 213 -10.12 -9.72 -7.58
CA TRP A 213 -8.97 -9.29 -6.79
C TRP A 213 -8.70 -10.21 -5.62
N VAL A 214 -7.43 -10.34 -5.28
CA VAL A 214 -6.93 -11.20 -4.22
C VAL A 214 -6.30 -10.34 -3.11
N ASP A 215 -6.75 -10.56 -1.87
CA ASP A 215 -6.22 -9.88 -0.68
C ASP A 215 -5.02 -10.64 -0.13
N PHE A 216 -3.83 -10.06 -0.25
CA PHE A 216 -2.63 -10.58 0.39
C PHE A 216 -2.49 -9.99 1.79
N LYS A 217 -2.89 -10.77 2.78
CA LYS A 217 -2.81 -10.40 4.20
C LYS A 217 -1.36 -10.36 4.67
N ALA A 218 -0.99 -9.31 5.38
CA ALA A 218 0.33 -9.22 6.01
C ALA A 218 0.51 -10.29 7.11
N HIS A 219 1.75 -10.64 7.42
CA HIS A 219 2.06 -11.63 8.47
C HIS A 219 1.77 -11.08 9.88
N GLU A 220 1.73 -11.94 10.89
CA GLU A 220 1.30 -11.59 12.26
C GLU A 220 2.18 -10.54 12.94
N ASN A 221 3.48 -10.56 12.64
CA ASN A 221 4.44 -9.60 13.19
C ASN A 221 4.54 -8.30 12.39
N TYR A 222 3.57 -8.04 11.51
CA TYR A 222 3.55 -6.86 10.67
C TYR A 222 2.99 -5.66 11.43
N ASN A 223 3.75 -4.57 11.45
CA ASN A 223 3.35 -3.29 11.98
C ASN A 223 2.96 -2.38 10.80
N GLY A 224 1.69 -2.15 10.62
CA GLY A 224 1.12 -1.41 9.48
C GLY A 224 0.35 -0.16 9.91
N ALA A 225 -0.67 0.17 9.12
CA ALA A 225 -1.47 1.36 9.31
C ALA A 225 -2.10 1.47 10.71
N GLN A 226 -2.58 0.36 11.27
CA GLN A 226 -3.19 0.34 12.61
C GLN A 226 -2.19 0.64 13.73
N THR A 227 -0.91 0.24 13.56
CA THR A 227 0.15 0.53 14.53
C THR A 227 0.55 2.01 14.50
N PHE A 228 0.78 2.57 13.30
CA PHE A 228 1.33 3.92 13.15
C PHE A 228 0.27 5.02 13.05
N PHE A 229 -0.94 4.67 12.60
CA PHE A 229 -2.08 5.58 12.41
C PHE A 229 -3.36 4.93 12.92
N PRO A 230 -3.44 4.63 14.23
CA PRO A 230 -4.61 3.95 14.81
C PRO A 230 -5.87 4.80 14.63
N SER A 231 -7.00 4.15 14.47
CA SER A 231 -8.30 4.79 14.32
C SER A 231 -8.69 5.62 15.54
N ASN A 232 -8.40 5.10 16.74
CA ASN A 232 -8.56 5.83 17.98
C ASN A 232 -7.23 6.51 18.37
N ARG A 233 -7.20 7.83 18.39
CA ARG A 233 -6.01 8.62 18.75
C ARG A 233 -5.66 8.59 20.22
N ASP A 234 -6.61 8.25 21.08
CA ASP A 234 -6.39 8.11 22.52
C ASP A 234 -5.69 6.78 22.87
N HIS A 235 -5.45 5.94 21.88
CA HIS A 235 -4.73 4.68 22.06
C HIS A 235 -3.23 4.93 22.26
N GLU A 236 -2.66 4.31 23.28
CA GLU A 236 -1.22 4.37 23.54
C GLU A 236 -0.46 3.78 22.35
N LEU A 237 0.41 4.60 21.75
CA LEU A 237 1.19 4.18 20.60
C LEU A 237 2.31 3.22 21.04
N GLY A 238 2.45 2.11 20.37
CA GLY A 238 3.52 1.14 20.61
C GLY A 238 4.90 1.59 20.12
N PHE A 239 5.06 2.84 19.66
CA PHE A 239 6.29 3.45 19.16
C PHE A 239 6.41 4.91 19.60
N ASN A 240 7.58 5.54 19.37
CA ASN A 240 7.82 6.93 19.73
C ASN A 240 7.38 7.87 18.60
N LEU A 241 6.34 8.65 18.82
CA LEU A 241 5.88 9.70 17.90
C LEU A 241 6.34 11.06 18.37
N LYS A 242 7.12 11.77 17.54
CA LYS A 242 7.53 13.15 17.78
C LYS A 242 6.86 14.07 16.77
N LEU A 243 5.83 14.77 17.19
CA LEU A 243 5.16 15.77 16.37
C LEU A 243 5.94 17.08 16.38
N LEU A 244 6.21 17.60 15.18
CA LEU A 244 6.86 18.88 14.99
C LEU A 244 5.81 19.97 14.72
N PRO A 245 6.09 21.23 15.12
CA PRO A 245 5.28 22.37 14.69
C PRO A 245 5.33 22.52 13.17
N PRO A 246 4.53 23.42 12.58
CA PRO A 246 4.67 23.75 11.17
C PRO A 246 6.12 24.08 10.84
N ILE A 247 6.67 23.45 9.81
CA ILE A 247 8.11 23.46 9.54
C ILE A 247 8.54 24.86 9.10
N ASP A 248 9.44 25.39 9.86
CA ASP A 248 10.50 26.25 9.38
C ASP A 248 11.71 25.37 9.02
N ASP A 249 12.53 25.76 8.06
CA ASP A 249 13.73 25.02 7.62
C ASP A 249 14.83 24.98 8.71
N ASN A 250 14.46 24.93 9.98
CA ASN A 250 15.37 24.95 11.11
C ASN A 250 16.05 23.58 11.29
N PRO A 251 17.37 23.49 11.09
CA PRO A 251 18.11 22.23 11.19
C PRO A 251 18.06 21.60 12.58
N LYS A 252 17.63 22.35 13.62
CA LYS A 252 17.54 21.89 15.00
C LYS A 252 16.73 20.60 15.13
N TYR A 253 15.59 20.51 14.44
CA TYR A 253 14.72 19.34 14.55
C TYR A 253 15.36 18.06 14.00
N LEU A 254 16.10 18.18 12.89
CA LEU A 254 16.84 17.06 12.32
C LEU A 254 18.02 16.67 13.23
N GLU A 255 18.75 17.63 13.78
CA GLU A 255 19.83 17.40 14.74
C GLU A 255 19.36 16.71 16.02
N ASP A 256 18.18 17.10 16.53
CA ASP A 256 17.57 16.47 17.69
C ASP A 256 17.15 15.02 17.39
N ALA A 257 16.55 14.76 16.21
CA ALA A 257 16.22 13.42 15.77
C ALA A 257 17.46 12.53 15.59
N LEU A 258 18.56 13.08 15.05
CA LEU A 258 19.86 12.40 14.95
C LEU A 258 20.40 12.03 16.34
N SER A 259 20.32 12.94 17.30
CA SER A 259 20.79 12.69 18.68
C SER A 259 20.01 11.54 19.34
N ILE A 260 18.70 11.49 19.14
CA ILE A 260 17.83 10.41 19.65
C ILE A 260 18.13 9.08 18.92
N PHE A 261 18.31 9.11 17.58
CA PHE A 261 18.69 7.93 16.81
C PHE A 261 20.00 7.33 17.33
N ILE A 262 21.04 8.15 17.52
CA ILE A 262 22.36 7.73 18.01
C ILE A 262 22.23 7.14 19.43
N ALA A 263 21.48 7.80 20.32
CA ALA A 263 21.22 7.31 21.68
C ALA A 263 20.51 5.95 21.65
N THR A 264 19.50 5.79 20.79
CA THR A 264 18.72 4.55 20.66
C THR A 264 19.56 3.39 20.11
N VAL A 265 20.41 3.63 19.11
CA VAL A 265 21.38 2.62 18.61
C VAL A 265 22.32 2.20 19.73
N GLY A 266 22.84 3.15 20.51
CA GLY A 266 23.67 2.86 21.67
C GLY A 266 22.96 1.97 22.69
N TYR A 267 21.73 2.31 23.05
CA TYR A 267 20.91 1.54 23.97
C TYR A 267 20.67 0.10 23.51
N LEU A 268 20.24 -0.10 22.24
CA LEU A 268 19.94 -1.41 21.72
C LEU A 268 21.19 -2.30 21.65
N ASN A 269 22.34 -1.74 21.30
CA ASN A 269 23.59 -2.50 21.20
C ASN A 269 24.25 -2.77 22.55
N THR A 270 24.03 -1.96 23.58
CA THR A 270 24.52 -2.25 24.94
C THR A 270 23.74 -3.37 25.61
N ARG A 271 22.50 -3.59 25.21
CA ARG A 271 21.65 -4.69 25.70
C ARG A 271 21.84 -6.00 24.94
N ASN A 272 22.28 -5.94 23.71
CA ASN A 272 22.58 -7.13 22.90
C ASN A 272 24.06 -7.50 23.02
N ARG A 273 24.40 -8.41 23.95
CA ARG A 273 25.80 -8.76 24.25
C ARG A 273 26.45 -9.65 23.21
N ASP A 274 25.64 -10.36 22.42
CA ASP A 274 26.16 -11.42 21.55
C ASP A 274 26.55 -10.91 20.16
N GLU A 275 25.90 -9.84 19.66
CA GLU A 275 26.15 -9.32 18.31
C GLU A 275 25.79 -7.83 18.18
N THR A 276 26.69 -7.05 17.57
CA THR A 276 26.39 -5.65 17.23
C THR A 276 25.41 -5.60 16.08
N LYS A 277 24.20 -5.07 16.33
CA LYS A 277 23.19 -4.83 15.29
C LYS A 277 23.41 -3.46 14.62
N ASN A 278 23.24 -3.45 13.32
CA ASN A 278 23.32 -2.25 12.49
C ASN A 278 21.92 -1.70 12.22
N PHE A 279 21.73 -0.39 12.40
CA PHE A 279 20.45 0.27 12.23
C PHE A 279 20.56 1.42 11.23
N CYS A 280 19.42 1.78 10.63
CA CYS A 280 19.36 2.95 9.78
C CYS A 280 18.28 3.95 10.23
N MET A 281 18.55 5.22 9.93
CA MET A 281 17.62 6.33 9.98
C MET A 281 17.34 6.80 8.56
N LEU A 282 16.06 7.03 8.23
CA LEU A 282 15.64 7.59 6.95
C LEU A 282 15.25 9.06 7.11
N VAL A 283 15.91 9.94 6.37
CA VAL A 283 15.61 11.39 6.31
C VAL A 283 14.97 11.70 4.96
N HIS A 284 13.71 12.16 4.97
CA HIS A 284 12.94 12.49 3.78
C HIS A 284 12.21 13.84 3.95
N THR A 285 12.81 14.91 3.44
CA THR A 285 12.31 16.28 3.64
C THR A 285 11.74 16.91 2.37
N SER A 286 12.26 16.54 1.19
CA SER A 286 11.89 17.16 -0.08
C SER A 286 11.86 16.16 -1.24
N HIS A 287 11.28 16.58 -2.37
CA HIS A 287 11.39 15.88 -3.65
C HIS A 287 12.54 16.43 -4.52
N LYS A 288 13.06 17.61 -4.16
CA LYS A 288 14.11 18.29 -4.93
C LYS A 288 15.49 17.79 -4.50
N THR A 289 16.32 17.47 -5.48
CA THR A 289 17.69 16.95 -5.25
C THR A 289 18.58 17.93 -4.52
N ASP A 290 18.39 19.24 -4.74
CA ASP A 290 19.18 20.29 -4.09
C ASP A 290 18.92 20.34 -2.58
N MET A 291 17.67 20.15 -2.17
CA MET A 291 17.31 20.08 -0.75
C MET A 291 17.93 18.86 -0.06
N HIS A 292 18.03 17.71 -0.76
CA HIS A 292 18.73 16.54 -0.22
C HIS A 292 20.22 16.82 0.02
N ALA A 293 20.84 17.71 -0.76
CA ALA A 293 22.23 18.12 -0.53
C ALA A 293 22.38 18.93 0.76
N ILE A 294 21.39 19.77 1.07
CA ILE A 294 21.35 20.55 2.32
C ILE A 294 21.20 19.61 3.51
N ASP A 295 20.20 18.71 3.49
CA ASP A 295 19.97 17.75 4.57
C ASP A 295 21.16 16.82 4.78
N TYR A 296 21.72 16.30 3.69
CA TYR A 296 22.97 15.52 3.71
C TYR A 296 24.11 16.31 4.36
N GLY A 297 24.23 17.61 4.03
CA GLY A 297 25.22 18.51 4.63
C GLY A 297 25.02 18.70 6.13
N ILE A 298 23.76 18.83 6.60
CA ILE A 298 23.43 18.92 8.03
C ILE A 298 23.83 17.62 8.75
N VAL A 299 23.39 16.47 8.23
CA VAL A 299 23.69 15.16 8.82
C VAL A 299 25.19 14.90 8.85
N SER A 300 25.89 15.12 7.72
CA SER A 300 27.33 14.89 7.61
C SER A 300 28.15 15.79 8.54
N LYS A 301 27.76 17.07 8.66
CA LYS A 301 28.40 17.99 9.60
C LYS A 301 28.14 17.57 11.05
N PHE A 302 26.92 17.13 11.38
CA PHE A 302 26.59 16.68 12.72
C PHE A 302 27.44 15.47 13.13
N ILE A 303 27.50 14.42 12.30
CA ILE A 303 28.28 13.22 12.59
C ILE A 303 29.78 13.54 12.65
N ARG A 304 30.30 14.34 11.71
CA ARG A 304 31.72 14.75 11.69
C ARG A 304 32.11 15.49 12.95
N SER A 305 31.27 16.42 13.44
CA SER A 305 31.56 17.16 14.68
C SER A 305 31.52 16.29 15.94
N LEU A 306 30.95 15.10 15.93
CA LEU A 306 31.08 14.13 17.01
C LEU A 306 32.42 13.37 16.98
N ILE A 307 33.10 13.33 15.83
CA ILE A 307 34.35 12.57 15.65
C ILE A 307 35.58 13.47 15.81
N SER A 308 35.53 14.68 15.29
CA SER A 308 36.66 15.60 15.31
C SER A 308 36.62 16.51 16.54
N GLN A 309 37.58 16.36 17.46
CA GLN A 309 37.73 17.22 18.64
C GLN A 309 38.06 18.68 18.29
N GLU A 310 38.59 18.92 17.11
CA GLU A 310 38.92 20.26 16.62
C GLU A 310 37.71 21.03 16.09
N ASP A 311 36.55 20.33 15.89
CA ASP A 311 35.32 21.00 15.43
C ASP A 311 34.76 21.90 16.52
N SER A 312 34.48 23.13 16.19
CA SER A 312 33.98 24.16 17.13
C SER A 312 32.62 23.77 17.78
N LYS A 313 31.92 22.80 17.23
CA LYS A 313 30.65 22.27 17.75
C LYS A 313 30.78 20.93 18.47
N TYR A 314 31.98 20.40 18.65
CA TYR A 314 32.22 19.09 19.24
C TYR A 314 31.51 18.92 20.59
N GLU A 315 31.81 19.80 21.56
CA GLU A 315 31.19 19.75 22.89
C GLU A 315 29.68 19.94 22.86
N LEU A 316 29.21 20.90 22.04
CA LEU A 316 27.77 21.15 21.88
C LEU A 316 27.01 19.92 21.35
N ARG A 317 27.62 19.19 20.39
CA ARG A 317 26.99 17.99 19.81
C ARG A 317 26.96 16.82 20.81
N TRP A 318 28.06 16.61 21.53
CA TRP A 318 28.11 15.60 22.60
C TRP A 318 27.14 15.91 23.75
N THR A 319 26.99 17.17 24.12
CA THR A 319 25.99 17.62 25.10
C THR A 319 24.56 17.27 24.63
N LYS A 320 24.24 17.49 23.35
CA LYS A 320 22.94 17.09 22.78
C LYS A 320 22.71 15.58 22.82
N VAL A 321 23.71 14.80 22.43
CA VAL A 321 23.62 13.33 22.46
C VAL A 321 23.44 12.83 23.91
N LYS A 322 24.24 13.36 24.85
CA LYS A 322 24.12 13.01 26.27
C LYS A 322 22.73 13.35 26.83
N ALA A 323 22.23 14.55 26.54
CA ALA A 323 20.88 14.97 26.95
C ALA A 323 19.78 14.06 26.37
N ALA A 324 19.93 13.57 25.13
CA ALA A 324 19.01 12.61 24.52
C ALA A 324 19.04 11.26 25.26
N ILE A 325 20.21 10.78 25.66
CA ILE A 325 20.36 9.56 26.47
C ILE A 325 19.72 9.74 27.84
N GLU A 326 20.05 10.81 28.55
CA GLU A 326 19.53 11.12 29.90
C GLU A 326 17.99 11.18 29.90
N LYS A 327 17.42 11.80 28.88
CA LYS A 327 15.97 11.92 28.72
C LYS A 327 15.28 10.58 28.46
N LYS A 328 15.86 9.74 27.59
CA LYS A 328 15.19 8.52 27.11
C LYS A 328 15.58 7.27 27.90
N TYR A 329 16.83 7.22 28.40
CA TYR A 329 17.41 6.06 29.08
C TYR A 329 18.17 6.46 30.35
N PRO A 330 17.51 7.07 31.36
CA PRO A 330 18.16 7.65 32.52
C PRO A 330 18.96 6.68 33.37
N ASN A 331 18.62 5.39 33.33
CA ASN A 331 19.26 4.35 34.15
C ASN A 331 20.54 3.77 33.49
N ASP A 332 20.76 4.00 32.19
CA ASP A 332 21.83 3.36 31.43
C ASP A 332 22.79 4.39 30.81
N VAL A 333 22.79 5.65 31.28
CA VAL A 333 23.47 6.80 30.65
C VAL A 333 24.93 6.52 30.37
N GLU A 334 25.70 6.12 31.36
CA GLU A 334 27.14 5.95 31.25
C GLU A 334 27.54 4.82 30.28
N ILE A 335 26.80 3.72 30.33
CA ILE A 335 27.06 2.55 29.45
C ILE A 335 26.75 2.90 28.00
N ILE A 336 25.61 3.56 27.75
CA ILE A 336 25.20 3.99 26.41
C ILE A 336 26.18 5.03 25.86
N PHE A 337 26.53 6.02 26.68
CA PHE A 337 27.45 7.07 26.28
C PHE A 337 28.84 6.51 25.92
N ALA A 338 29.38 5.63 26.76
CA ALA A 338 30.64 4.94 26.50
C ALA A 338 30.60 4.11 25.18
N TYR A 339 29.49 3.39 24.92
CA TYR A 339 29.31 2.66 23.67
C TYR A 339 29.36 3.59 22.48
N ILE A 340 28.65 4.72 22.52
CA ILE A 340 28.58 5.67 21.41
C ILE A 340 29.95 6.29 21.16
N VAL A 341 30.65 6.75 22.20
CA VAL A 341 32.01 7.32 22.07
C VAL A 341 32.95 6.37 21.36
N ASN A 342 32.91 5.07 21.71
CA ASN A 342 33.80 4.07 21.14
C ASN A 342 33.41 3.61 19.71
N ASN A 343 32.16 3.83 19.28
CA ASN A 343 31.66 3.27 18.03
C ASN A 343 31.13 4.32 17.03
N ILE A 344 30.99 5.60 17.37
CA ILE A 344 30.42 6.61 16.46
C ILE A 344 31.25 6.81 15.18
N SER A 345 32.53 6.47 15.19
CA SER A 345 33.37 6.45 13.99
C SER A 345 32.90 5.39 12.97
N LYS A 346 32.21 4.32 13.43
CA LYS A 346 31.56 3.32 12.57
C LYS A 346 30.21 3.81 12.10
N ASN A 347 30.21 4.82 11.26
CA ASN A 347 29.00 5.44 10.70
C ASN A 347 29.05 5.48 9.18
N LYS A 348 27.85 5.61 8.57
CA LYS A 348 27.72 5.84 7.14
C LYS A 348 26.58 6.83 6.88
N VAL A 349 26.87 7.92 6.17
CA VAL A 349 25.85 8.89 5.71
C VAL A 349 25.73 8.74 4.21
N LEU A 350 24.54 8.41 3.74
CA LEU A 350 24.27 8.06 2.35
C LEU A 350 23.28 9.01 1.71
N LYS A 351 23.56 9.44 0.49
CA LYS A 351 22.67 10.26 -0.33
C LYS A 351 21.99 9.38 -1.36
N MET A 352 20.72 9.07 -1.15
CA MET A 352 19.95 8.18 -2.01
C MET A 352 19.23 8.97 -3.13
N ASN A 353 19.93 9.26 -4.21
CA ASN A 353 19.42 9.99 -5.38
C ASN A 353 19.46 9.14 -6.66
N PHE A 354 18.60 9.48 -7.65
CA PHE A 354 18.51 8.79 -8.95
C PHE A 354 19.79 8.89 -9.80
N ILE A 355 20.64 9.89 -9.54
CA ILE A 355 21.81 10.23 -10.37
C ILE A 355 23.09 9.54 -9.85
N ALA A 356 23.01 8.64 -8.88
CA ALA A 356 24.16 7.86 -8.45
C ALA A 356 24.72 7.09 -9.66
N LYS A 357 25.91 7.45 -10.10
CA LYS A 357 26.66 6.78 -11.18
C LYS A 357 26.90 5.30 -10.81
N ARG A 358 27.22 4.49 -11.81
CA ARG A 358 27.49 3.04 -11.68
C ARG A 358 28.41 2.64 -10.51
N ASP A 359 29.23 3.56 -10.01
CA ASP A 359 30.20 3.31 -8.92
C ASP A 359 29.59 3.40 -7.50
N GLU A 360 28.33 3.87 -7.36
CA GLU A 360 27.66 4.06 -6.06
C GLU A 360 26.65 2.92 -5.73
N GLY A 361 26.67 1.81 -6.47
CA GLY A 361 25.79 0.66 -6.22
C GLY A 361 25.90 0.10 -4.81
N SER A 362 27.12 0.06 -4.26
CA SER A 362 27.40 -0.37 -2.89
C SER A 362 26.74 0.54 -1.83
N ASP A 363 26.61 1.83 -2.09
CA ASP A 363 26.03 2.78 -1.13
C ASP A 363 24.51 2.59 -1.00
N PHE A 364 23.83 2.24 -2.08
CA PHE A 364 22.41 1.95 -2.07
C PHE A 364 22.09 0.67 -1.26
N ASP A 365 22.88 -0.38 -1.48
CA ASP A 365 22.76 -1.64 -0.75
C ASP A 365 23.05 -1.44 0.74
N HIS A 366 24.08 -0.66 1.07
CA HIS A 366 24.40 -0.34 2.46
C HIS A 366 23.34 0.52 3.15
N GLY A 367 22.57 1.33 2.41
CA GLY A 367 21.43 2.09 2.93
C GLY A 367 20.24 1.21 3.29
N THR A 368 19.94 0.23 2.45
CA THR A 368 18.83 -0.73 2.65
C THR A 368 19.21 -1.88 3.59
N ASN A 369 20.48 -2.29 3.59
CA ASN A 369 21.07 -3.30 4.49
C ASN A 369 22.27 -2.69 5.21
N PRO A 370 22.07 -2.02 6.35
CA PRO A 370 23.13 -1.31 7.04
C PRO A 370 24.24 -2.27 7.49
N ILE A 371 25.51 -1.92 7.14
CA ILE A 371 26.70 -2.70 7.47
C ILE A 371 27.50 -2.13 8.65
N VAL A 372 27.07 -0.96 9.15
CA VAL A 372 27.63 -0.29 10.33
C VAL A 372 26.54 0.13 11.28
N PRO A 373 26.81 0.27 12.60
CA PRO A 373 25.79 0.56 13.61
C PRO A 373 24.97 1.82 13.34
N PHE A 374 25.63 2.88 12.85
CA PHE A 374 25.02 4.19 12.64
C PHE A 374 24.93 4.52 11.14
N THR A 375 23.85 4.15 10.49
CA THR A 375 23.62 4.47 9.06
C THR A 375 22.51 5.51 8.93
N VAL A 376 22.77 6.59 8.20
CA VAL A 376 21.76 7.61 7.91
C VAL A 376 21.58 7.76 6.41
N CYS A 377 20.36 7.54 5.94
CA CYS A 377 19.97 7.63 4.54
C CYS A 377 19.19 8.92 4.30
N VAL A 378 19.72 9.79 3.46
CA VAL A 378 19.05 11.04 3.04
C VAL A 378 18.58 10.89 1.61
N GLY A 379 17.27 11.01 1.36
CA GLY A 379 16.76 10.81 0.02
C GLY A 379 15.34 11.28 -0.22
N GLY A 380 14.98 11.33 -1.51
CA GLY A 380 13.68 11.74 -2.00
C GLY A 380 12.80 10.57 -2.44
N ASN A 381 12.21 10.71 -3.63
CA ASN A 381 11.24 9.75 -4.17
C ASN A 381 11.77 8.31 -4.30
N ILE A 382 13.08 8.13 -4.55
CA ILE A 382 13.69 6.79 -4.70
C ILE A 382 13.69 6.07 -3.36
N ALA A 383 14.13 6.74 -2.30
CA ALA A 383 14.08 6.18 -0.95
C ALA A 383 12.64 5.92 -0.47
N SER A 384 11.64 6.51 -1.13
CA SER A 384 10.24 6.46 -0.73
C SER A 384 9.37 5.43 -1.45
N ARG A 385 9.87 4.72 -2.50
CA ARG A 385 9.10 3.69 -3.24
C ARG A 385 9.94 2.45 -3.53
N GLY A 386 9.33 1.26 -3.39
CA GLY A 386 9.91 -0.03 -3.81
C GLY A 386 11.04 -0.57 -2.93
N LEU A 387 11.71 0.26 -2.13
CA LEU A 387 12.83 -0.17 -1.29
C LEU A 387 12.37 -0.65 0.09
N THR A 388 12.98 -1.70 0.58
CA THR A 388 12.83 -2.16 1.97
C THR A 388 14.08 -1.75 2.74
N PHE A 389 13.90 -1.09 3.87
CA PHE A 389 14.98 -0.73 4.78
C PHE A 389 15.00 -1.74 5.94
N ASN A 390 16.00 -2.60 5.94
CA ASN A 390 16.22 -3.53 7.04
C ASN A 390 16.72 -2.75 8.26
N ASN A 391 16.21 -3.11 9.45
CA ASN A 391 16.56 -2.44 10.71
C ASN A 391 16.36 -0.91 10.68
N LEU A 392 15.33 -0.41 10.00
CA LEU A 392 14.95 1.00 10.08
C LEU A 392 14.44 1.30 11.50
N LEU A 393 15.19 2.13 12.23
CA LEU A 393 14.93 2.47 13.62
C LEU A 393 14.35 3.87 13.81
N SER A 394 14.58 4.77 12.86
CA SER A 394 14.10 6.14 12.93
C SER A 394 13.74 6.67 11.54
N MET A 395 12.67 7.45 11.49
CA MET A 395 12.25 8.14 10.27
C MET A 395 11.96 9.61 10.57
N PHE A 396 12.70 10.49 9.91
CA PHE A 396 12.44 11.93 9.88
C PHE A 396 11.75 12.27 8.57
N PHE A 397 10.45 12.60 8.63
CA PHE A 397 9.66 12.85 7.44
C PHE A 397 9.01 14.23 7.51
N ALA A 398 9.49 15.17 6.70
CA ALA A 398 9.07 16.56 6.78
C ALA A 398 8.48 17.11 5.47
N ARG A 399 8.30 16.24 4.47
CA ARG A 399 7.80 16.63 3.15
C ARG A 399 6.34 17.00 3.17
N ASN A 400 6.01 18.25 2.88
CA ASN A 400 4.64 18.71 2.71
C ASN A 400 4.24 18.77 1.22
N ALA A 401 2.96 18.56 0.92
CA ALA A 401 2.37 18.71 -0.41
C ALA A 401 1.03 19.45 -0.31
N ILE A 402 0.75 20.32 -1.29
CA ILE A 402 -0.51 21.07 -1.35
C ILE A 402 -1.68 20.12 -1.68
N LYS A 403 -1.47 19.21 -2.63
CA LYS A 403 -2.41 18.15 -3.00
C LYS A 403 -1.77 16.80 -2.75
N ILE A 404 -2.51 15.95 -2.05
CA ILE A 404 -2.05 14.64 -1.61
C ILE A 404 -2.67 13.57 -2.49
N GLN A 405 -1.83 12.77 -3.13
CA GLN A 405 -2.23 11.54 -3.79
C GLN A 405 -2.07 10.41 -2.77
N GLN A 406 -3.18 9.77 -2.38
CA GLN A 406 -3.20 8.73 -1.35
C GLN A 406 -2.28 7.57 -1.73
N ASP A 407 -2.34 7.08 -2.99
CA ASP A 407 -1.46 6.03 -3.51
C ASP A 407 0.01 6.33 -3.23
N THR A 408 0.44 7.55 -3.50
CA THR A 408 1.82 7.98 -3.31
C THR A 408 2.21 8.07 -1.84
N TYR A 409 1.33 8.59 -0.97
CA TYR A 409 1.60 8.73 0.46
C TYR A 409 1.63 7.37 1.16
N ILE A 410 0.69 6.49 0.86
CA ILE A 410 0.62 5.14 1.43
C ILE A 410 1.88 4.35 1.08
N GLN A 411 2.34 4.42 -0.17
CA GLN A 411 3.56 3.72 -0.59
C GLN A 411 4.85 4.28 0.03
N ARG A 412 4.82 5.50 0.58
CA ARG A 412 5.95 6.10 1.32
C ARG A 412 6.04 5.69 2.77
N ALA A 413 5.11 4.92 3.29
CA ALA A 413 5.10 4.46 4.68
C ALA A 413 6.19 3.41 4.94
N ARG A 414 7.47 3.84 4.91
CA ARG A 414 8.65 2.97 5.11
C ARG A 414 8.81 2.49 6.54
N MET A 415 8.10 3.13 7.50
CA MET A 415 8.00 2.66 8.87
C MET A 415 7.27 1.33 9.01
N PHE A 416 6.43 0.93 8.04
CA PHE A 416 5.73 -0.35 8.07
C PHE A 416 6.69 -1.55 7.93
N GLY A 417 6.23 -2.73 8.31
CA GLY A 417 6.99 -3.97 8.24
C GLY A 417 7.16 -4.64 9.60
N SER A 418 8.01 -5.68 9.68
CA SER A 418 8.31 -6.37 10.94
C SER A 418 9.23 -5.52 11.81
N ARG A 419 8.69 -4.97 12.89
CA ARG A 419 9.41 -4.09 13.83
C ARG A 419 9.37 -4.60 15.28
N ASN A 420 8.76 -5.75 15.55
CA ASN A 420 8.41 -6.19 16.89
C ASN A 420 9.57 -6.16 17.89
N GLU A 421 10.79 -6.54 17.47
CA GLU A 421 11.97 -6.57 18.36
C GLU A 421 12.33 -5.18 18.92
N TYR A 422 12.06 -4.11 18.14
CA TYR A 422 12.47 -2.74 18.49
C TYR A 422 11.38 -1.69 18.19
N LEU A 423 10.12 -2.12 18.05
CA LEU A 423 9.01 -1.18 17.77
C LEU A 423 8.91 -0.10 18.84
N LYS A 424 9.05 -0.46 20.11
CA LYS A 424 9.02 0.49 21.24
C LYS A 424 10.12 1.55 21.16
N GLU A 425 11.22 1.23 20.49
CA GLU A 425 12.36 2.13 20.30
C GLU A 425 12.30 2.89 18.97
N PHE A 426 11.46 2.44 18.04
CA PHE A 426 11.27 3.12 16.76
C PHE A 426 10.75 4.54 16.95
N GLU A 427 11.37 5.52 16.27
CA GLU A 427 10.94 6.91 16.32
C GLU A 427 10.47 7.43 14.96
N LEU A 428 9.25 7.97 14.93
CA LEU A 428 8.73 8.75 13.81
C LEU A 428 8.71 10.23 14.19
N THR A 429 9.57 11.03 13.58
CA THR A 429 9.59 12.49 13.70
C THR A 429 8.92 13.10 12.47
N ILE A 430 7.80 13.78 12.65
CA ILE A 430 6.93 14.26 11.57
C ILE A 430 6.16 15.51 12.00
N PRO A 431 5.91 16.51 11.11
CA PRO A 431 4.98 17.61 11.40
C PRO A 431 3.57 17.13 11.71
N ASP A 432 2.91 17.75 12.70
CA ASP A 432 1.55 17.41 13.09
C ASP A 432 0.57 17.43 11.91
N SER A 433 0.62 18.47 11.08
CA SER A 433 -0.23 18.57 9.90
C SER A 433 -0.05 17.41 8.92
N LEU A 434 1.20 16.95 8.75
CA LEU A 434 1.53 15.85 7.84
C LEU A 434 1.16 14.48 8.42
N TYR A 435 1.32 14.30 9.73
CA TYR A 435 0.83 13.12 10.43
C TYR A 435 -0.71 12.99 10.28
N ASN A 436 -1.42 14.11 10.44
CA ASN A 436 -2.86 14.18 10.23
C ASN A 436 -3.26 13.87 8.78
N ASP A 437 -2.51 14.33 7.79
CA ASP A 437 -2.74 14.01 6.39
C ASP A 437 -2.54 12.52 6.09
N TRP A 438 -1.51 11.91 6.65
CA TRP A 438 -1.29 10.46 6.54
C TRP A 438 -2.38 9.65 7.23
N HIS A 439 -2.77 10.05 8.44
CA HIS A 439 -3.88 9.42 9.15
C HIS A 439 -5.16 9.41 8.29
N LYS A 440 -5.49 10.55 7.66
CA LYS A 440 -6.64 10.63 6.73
C LYS A 440 -6.46 9.74 5.50
N CYS A 441 -5.27 9.70 4.90
CA CYS A 441 -5.00 8.82 3.76
C CYS A 441 -5.23 7.35 4.12
N PHE A 442 -4.72 6.89 5.27
CA PHE A 442 -4.91 5.51 5.71
C PHE A 442 -6.36 5.22 6.11
N MET A 443 -7.05 6.15 6.76
CA MET A 443 -8.48 6.01 7.04
C MET A 443 -9.29 5.82 5.76
N MET A 444 -9.08 6.67 4.75
CA MET A 444 -9.76 6.56 3.44
C MET A 444 -9.41 5.25 2.72
N HIS A 445 -8.14 4.86 2.76
CA HIS A 445 -7.67 3.63 2.14
C HIS A 445 -8.25 2.38 2.81
N ASN A 446 -8.25 2.31 4.13
CA ASN A 446 -8.83 1.20 4.89
C ASN A 446 -10.33 1.07 4.65
N PHE A 447 -11.05 2.20 4.58
CA PHE A 447 -12.45 2.21 4.16
C PHE A 447 -12.63 1.56 2.79
N SER A 448 -11.80 1.96 1.81
CA SER A 448 -11.88 1.44 0.45
C SER A 448 -11.55 -0.05 0.39
N LEU A 449 -10.52 -0.51 1.10
CA LEU A 449 -10.20 -1.94 1.18
C LEU A 449 -11.31 -2.74 1.86
N ALA A 450 -11.94 -2.21 2.90
CA ALA A 450 -13.09 -2.84 3.54
C ALA A 450 -14.29 -2.91 2.60
N SER A 451 -14.53 -1.86 1.78
CA SER A 451 -15.58 -1.89 0.76
C SER A 451 -15.35 -2.97 -0.31
N ILE A 452 -14.09 -3.21 -0.71
CA ILE A 452 -13.74 -4.27 -1.65
C ILE A 452 -14.00 -5.66 -1.03
N LYS A 453 -13.70 -5.84 0.26
CA LYS A 453 -13.91 -7.11 0.96
C LYS A 453 -15.39 -7.49 1.09
N SER A 454 -16.24 -6.52 1.42
CA SER A 454 -17.68 -6.73 1.60
C SER A 454 -18.46 -6.66 0.28
N ASN A 455 -18.03 -5.85 -0.68
CA ASN A 455 -18.66 -5.73 -1.99
C ASN A 455 -17.60 -5.63 -3.10
N LYS A 456 -17.17 -6.76 -3.63
CA LYS A 456 -16.13 -6.82 -4.67
C LYS A 456 -16.55 -6.21 -6.01
N THR A 457 -17.84 -6.04 -6.26
CA THR A 457 -18.33 -5.62 -7.59
C THR A 457 -18.04 -4.16 -7.89
N VAL A 458 -18.19 -3.25 -6.92
CA VAL A 458 -17.96 -1.81 -7.11
C VAL A 458 -17.16 -1.26 -5.93
N PRO A 459 -15.83 -1.22 -6.02
CA PRO A 459 -15.01 -0.58 -5.01
C PRO A 459 -15.43 0.87 -4.77
N THR A 460 -15.46 1.27 -3.51
CA THR A 460 -15.77 2.64 -3.11
C THR A 460 -14.51 3.34 -2.65
N TRP A 461 -14.12 4.40 -3.35
CA TRP A 461 -12.96 5.23 -3.02
C TRP A 461 -13.40 6.55 -2.41
N LEU A 462 -12.64 7.04 -1.44
CA LEU A 462 -12.87 8.34 -0.83
C LEU A 462 -11.82 9.34 -1.29
N GLY A 463 -12.28 10.56 -1.57
CA GLY A 463 -11.43 11.70 -1.87
C GLY A 463 -11.89 12.96 -1.15
N SER A 464 -11.10 14.03 -1.22
CA SER A 464 -11.47 15.36 -0.75
C SER A 464 -10.81 16.41 -1.66
N SER A 465 -11.07 17.68 -1.40
CA SER A 465 -10.40 18.78 -2.13
C SER A 465 -8.86 18.71 -2.02
N ARG A 466 -8.32 18.16 -0.93
CA ARG A 466 -6.88 18.01 -0.65
C ARG A 466 -6.33 16.62 -0.97
N HIS A 467 -7.12 15.56 -0.76
CA HIS A 467 -6.70 14.16 -0.89
C HIS A 467 -7.42 13.50 -2.06
N THR A 468 -6.67 12.92 -2.98
CA THR A 468 -7.23 12.17 -4.13
C THR A 468 -6.76 10.71 -4.06
N PRO A 469 -7.62 9.72 -4.37
CA PRO A 469 -7.24 8.30 -4.31
C PRO A 469 -6.11 7.96 -5.30
N ALA A 470 -6.08 8.63 -6.47
CA ALA A 470 -5.08 8.47 -7.51
C ALA A 470 -4.82 9.79 -8.24
N ALA A 471 -3.82 9.82 -9.10
CA ALA A 471 -3.52 10.97 -9.94
C ALA A 471 -4.71 11.29 -10.87
N LYS A 472 -5.16 12.52 -10.88
CA LYS A 472 -6.39 12.95 -11.59
C LYS A 472 -6.39 12.62 -13.09
N ASN A 473 -5.24 12.74 -13.75
CA ASN A 473 -5.08 12.45 -15.18
C ASN A 473 -5.14 10.94 -15.51
N SER A 474 -5.03 10.08 -14.51
CA SER A 474 -5.14 8.62 -14.66
C SER A 474 -6.49 8.05 -14.22
N ILE A 475 -7.47 8.91 -13.91
CA ILE A 475 -8.85 8.50 -13.61
C ILE A 475 -9.64 8.53 -14.92
N ASP A 476 -10.28 7.41 -15.27
CA ASP A 476 -11.13 7.29 -16.45
C ASP A 476 -12.46 8.03 -16.25
N LEU A 477 -12.53 9.27 -16.70
CA LEU A 477 -13.72 10.13 -16.53
C LEU A 477 -14.94 9.63 -17.30
N GLY A 478 -14.77 8.71 -18.26
CA GLY A 478 -15.87 8.11 -19.01
C GLY A 478 -16.69 7.11 -18.17
N PHE A 479 -16.08 6.50 -17.17
CA PHE A 479 -16.70 5.46 -16.36
C PHE A 479 -16.68 5.74 -14.86
N VAL A 480 -15.82 6.63 -14.41
CA VAL A 480 -15.70 6.96 -12.99
C VAL A 480 -16.69 8.05 -12.60
N ASN A 481 -17.51 7.74 -11.63
CA ASN A 481 -18.46 8.68 -11.07
C ASN A 481 -17.91 9.35 -9.81
N HIS A 482 -17.93 10.69 -9.78
CA HIS A 482 -17.54 11.53 -8.65
C HIS A 482 -18.82 12.11 -8.01
N GLN A 483 -19.57 11.31 -7.27
CA GLN A 483 -20.80 11.80 -6.64
C GLN A 483 -20.64 11.92 -5.12
N LYS A 484 -21.40 12.85 -4.53
CA LYS A 484 -21.87 12.74 -3.14
C LYS A 484 -22.91 11.63 -3.11
N GLY A 485 -22.45 10.37 -3.25
CA GLY A 485 -23.26 9.31 -3.77
C GLY A 485 -24.16 8.65 -2.76
N GLU A 486 -25.38 8.45 -3.17
CA GLU A 486 -26.26 7.42 -2.63
C GLU A 486 -25.63 6.03 -2.89
N MET A 487 -25.50 5.22 -1.84
CA MET A 487 -25.12 3.83 -1.92
C MET A 487 -26.30 2.97 -1.51
N GLY A 488 -26.77 2.09 -2.38
CA GLY A 488 -27.80 1.09 -2.06
C GLY A 488 -27.14 -0.27 -1.82
N PHE A 489 -27.59 -1.00 -0.80
CA PHE A 489 -27.06 -2.33 -0.46
C PHE A 489 -28.00 -3.44 -0.93
N LYS A 490 -27.70 -4.73 -0.64
CA LYS A 490 -28.55 -5.86 -1.06
C LYS A 490 -29.95 -5.76 -0.47
N LEU A 491 -30.94 -6.27 -1.22
CA LEU A 491 -32.32 -6.36 -0.77
C LEU A 491 -32.47 -7.36 0.38
N PHE A 492 -33.27 -6.99 1.37
CA PHE A 492 -33.68 -7.84 2.48
C PHE A 492 -35.21 -7.87 2.62
N LYS A 493 -35.73 -8.71 3.49
CA LYS A 493 -37.16 -8.75 3.80
C LYS A 493 -37.45 -7.77 4.94
N PHE A 494 -38.35 -6.81 4.70
CA PHE A 494 -38.87 -5.95 5.75
C PHE A 494 -39.90 -6.70 6.58
N ASP A 495 -39.61 -6.91 7.85
CA ASP A 495 -40.44 -7.62 8.80
C ASP A 495 -40.61 -6.82 10.11
N SER A 496 -41.38 -7.43 11.04
CA SER A 496 -41.63 -6.83 12.37
C SER A 496 -40.37 -6.57 13.19
N SER A 497 -39.29 -7.34 12.99
CA SER A 497 -38.03 -7.17 13.72
C SER A 497 -37.31 -5.89 13.25
N VAL A 498 -37.21 -5.66 11.95
CA VAL A 498 -36.67 -4.45 11.36
C VAL A 498 -37.50 -3.23 11.76
N GLU A 499 -38.83 -3.37 11.70
CA GLU A 499 -39.76 -2.29 12.10
C GLU A 499 -39.61 -1.91 13.56
N LYS A 500 -39.44 -2.90 14.46
CA LYS A 500 -39.24 -2.68 15.89
C LYS A 500 -37.97 -1.90 16.19
N ILE A 501 -36.85 -2.23 15.53
CA ILE A 501 -35.58 -1.49 15.67
C ILE A 501 -35.77 -0.06 15.19
N MET A 502 -36.35 0.13 13.99
CA MET A 502 -36.54 1.48 13.42
C MET A 502 -37.41 2.39 14.27
N LYS A 503 -38.48 1.84 14.87
CA LYS A 503 -39.42 2.58 15.72
C LYS A 503 -38.99 2.71 17.20
N SER A 504 -37.88 2.07 17.61
CA SER A 504 -37.40 2.15 18.99
C SER A 504 -37.07 3.59 19.38
N SER A 505 -37.64 4.04 20.51
CA SER A 505 -37.31 5.30 21.14
C SER A 505 -36.16 5.19 22.16
N GLN A 506 -35.74 3.96 22.48
CA GLN A 506 -34.67 3.67 23.44
C GLN A 506 -33.28 3.68 22.78
N LEU A 507 -33.22 3.49 21.47
CA LEU A 507 -31.99 3.45 20.69
C LEU A 507 -31.75 4.77 19.97
N ASN A 508 -30.55 5.27 20.04
CA ASN A 508 -30.12 6.38 19.18
C ASN A 508 -29.90 5.91 17.72
N ASN A 509 -29.67 6.82 16.79
CA ASN A 509 -29.55 6.48 15.37
C ASN A 509 -28.37 5.55 15.05
N TYR A 510 -27.24 5.70 15.76
CA TYR A 510 -26.08 4.81 15.55
C TYR A 510 -26.33 3.41 16.13
N GLU A 511 -26.97 3.32 17.28
CA GLU A 511 -27.36 2.05 17.89
C GLU A 511 -28.38 1.30 17.02
N LYS A 512 -29.38 2.02 16.47
CA LYS A 512 -30.33 1.41 15.50
C LYS A 512 -29.60 0.81 14.32
N LEU A 513 -28.60 1.50 13.77
CA LEU A 513 -27.84 0.99 12.64
C LEU A 513 -27.00 -0.24 13.00
N LYS A 514 -26.41 -0.28 14.20
CA LYS A 514 -25.72 -1.47 14.74
C LYS A 514 -26.66 -2.66 14.90
N GLU A 515 -27.83 -2.44 15.48
CA GLU A 515 -28.84 -3.50 15.66
C GLU A 515 -29.37 -4.01 14.29
N LEU A 516 -29.54 -3.12 13.31
CA LEU A 516 -29.88 -3.52 11.96
C LEU A 516 -28.76 -4.36 11.32
N GLN A 517 -27.51 -4.02 11.54
CA GLN A 517 -26.38 -4.82 11.06
C GLN A 517 -26.33 -6.20 11.73
N ASN A 518 -26.51 -6.27 13.03
CA ASN A 518 -26.55 -7.53 13.77
C ASN A 518 -27.67 -8.44 13.26
N LEU A 519 -28.84 -7.86 12.94
CA LEU A 519 -30.00 -8.58 12.45
C LEU A 519 -29.86 -9.03 10.99
N LEU A 520 -29.40 -8.14 10.11
CA LEU A 520 -29.43 -8.32 8.66
C LEU A 520 -28.12 -8.84 8.06
N GLY A 521 -26.99 -8.60 8.77
CA GLY A 521 -25.66 -8.98 8.31
C GLY A 521 -25.00 -7.96 7.37
N ASP A 522 -23.73 -8.23 7.07
CA ASP A 522 -22.82 -7.31 6.37
C ASP A 522 -23.21 -7.03 4.91
N ASP A 523 -23.93 -7.94 4.27
CA ASP A 523 -24.42 -7.76 2.89
C ASP A 523 -25.49 -6.65 2.76
N HIS A 524 -26.25 -6.44 3.81
CA HIS A 524 -27.38 -5.51 3.84
C HIS A 524 -27.08 -4.21 4.58
N VAL A 525 -26.21 -4.28 5.59
CA VAL A 525 -25.70 -3.15 6.37
C VAL A 525 -24.19 -3.32 6.54
N PRO A 526 -23.38 -2.85 5.59
CA PRO A 526 -21.95 -3.13 5.60
C PRO A 526 -21.21 -2.55 6.80
N SER A 527 -20.38 -3.35 7.46
CA SER A 527 -19.56 -2.95 8.61
C SER A 527 -18.62 -1.80 8.29
N TYR A 528 -18.14 -1.69 7.05
CA TYR A 528 -17.28 -0.57 6.65
C TYR A 528 -18.01 0.78 6.69
N ILE A 529 -19.33 0.80 6.48
CA ILE A 529 -20.15 2.03 6.63
C ILE A 529 -20.24 2.41 8.10
N LEU A 530 -20.47 1.44 9.00
CA LEU A 530 -20.48 1.69 10.45
C LEU A 530 -19.15 2.27 10.93
N LEU A 531 -18.04 1.67 10.53
CA LEU A 531 -16.70 2.17 10.84
C LEU A 531 -16.47 3.58 10.29
N PHE A 532 -16.91 3.87 9.07
CA PHE A 532 -16.79 5.20 8.48
C PHE A 532 -17.63 6.25 9.23
N ILE A 533 -18.85 5.90 9.62
CA ILE A 533 -19.72 6.75 10.44
C ILE A 533 -19.03 7.03 11.78
N GLU A 534 -18.58 6.00 12.48
CA GLU A 534 -17.93 6.12 13.79
C GLU A 534 -16.72 7.06 13.77
N HIS A 535 -15.88 6.96 12.72
CA HIS A 535 -14.71 7.84 12.56
C HIS A 535 -15.03 9.26 12.09
N ASN A 536 -16.25 9.51 11.61
CA ASN A 536 -16.64 10.78 11.02
C ASN A 536 -17.91 11.38 11.65
N MET A 537 -18.08 11.22 12.96
CA MET A 537 -19.16 11.82 13.74
C MET A 537 -18.66 13.04 14.52
N PRO A 538 -18.58 14.24 13.93
CA PRO A 538 -18.05 15.42 14.64
C PRO A 538 -18.92 15.89 15.81
N GLN A 539 -20.20 15.52 15.82
CA GLN A 539 -21.17 15.85 16.88
C GLN A 539 -21.91 14.61 17.39
N GLN A 540 -21.22 13.48 17.47
CA GLN A 540 -21.77 12.19 17.93
C GLN A 540 -23.10 11.85 17.22
N GLU A 541 -24.16 11.55 17.99
CA GLU A 541 -25.46 11.11 17.47
C GLU A 541 -26.14 12.09 16.51
N LYS A 542 -25.91 13.39 16.67
CA LYS A 542 -26.49 14.43 15.79
C LYS A 542 -25.94 14.37 14.38
N SER A 543 -24.81 13.73 14.16
CA SER A 543 -24.21 13.57 12.83
C SER A 543 -24.94 12.55 11.94
N ILE A 544 -25.87 11.76 12.50
CA ILE A 544 -26.56 10.68 11.79
C ILE A 544 -28.08 10.99 11.75
N SER A 545 -28.67 10.83 10.56
CA SER A 545 -30.11 10.75 10.41
C SER A 545 -30.52 9.38 9.86
N ILE A 546 -31.49 8.74 10.49
CA ILE A 546 -32.16 7.54 9.94
C ILE A 546 -33.61 7.89 9.61
N ASN A 547 -33.98 7.64 8.35
CA ASN A 547 -35.27 7.97 7.78
C ASN A 547 -36.00 6.74 7.28
N GLY A 548 -37.31 6.76 7.43
CA GLY A 548 -38.16 5.64 7.07
C GLY A 548 -38.48 4.74 8.28
N PRO A 549 -39.07 3.56 8.08
CA PRO A 549 -39.27 2.89 6.80
C PRO A 549 -40.32 3.60 5.92
N THR A 550 -40.02 3.72 4.62
CA THR A 550 -40.91 4.40 3.65
C THR A 550 -41.39 3.39 2.61
N SER A 551 -42.71 3.32 2.42
CA SER A 551 -43.30 2.46 1.40
C SER A 551 -43.07 3.03 -0.01
N ILE A 552 -42.73 2.16 -0.94
CA ILE A 552 -42.67 2.44 -2.38
C ILE A 552 -43.42 1.34 -3.14
N ASP A 553 -43.99 1.66 -4.30
CA ASP A 553 -44.79 0.67 -5.04
C ASP A 553 -43.93 -0.45 -5.58
N THR A 554 -42.83 -0.14 -6.26
CA THR A 554 -41.93 -1.14 -6.83
C THR A 554 -40.49 -0.66 -6.86
N PHE A 555 -39.55 -1.59 -6.66
CA PHE A 555 -38.16 -1.40 -7.06
C PHE A 555 -38.01 -1.63 -8.56
N ASN A 556 -37.27 -0.73 -9.24
CA ASN A 556 -36.97 -0.90 -10.66
C ASN A 556 -36.16 -2.20 -10.85
N PRO A 557 -36.55 -3.12 -11.78
CA PRO A 557 -35.79 -4.35 -12.04
C PRO A 557 -34.32 -4.14 -12.41
N LYS A 558 -33.96 -2.98 -12.92
CA LYS A 558 -32.54 -2.61 -13.18
C LYS A 558 -31.70 -2.48 -11.92
N TYR A 559 -32.32 -2.39 -10.74
CA TYR A 559 -31.65 -2.25 -9.43
C TYR A 559 -31.93 -3.50 -8.58
N THR A 560 -31.61 -4.68 -9.14
CA THR A 560 -31.77 -5.98 -8.49
C THR A 560 -30.67 -6.23 -7.45
N ASP A 561 -30.82 -7.30 -6.68
CA ASP A 561 -29.88 -7.72 -5.63
C ASP A 561 -28.43 -7.86 -6.08
N ILE A 562 -28.20 -8.19 -7.34
CA ILE A 562 -26.89 -8.47 -7.91
C ILE A 562 -26.17 -7.14 -8.24
N SER A 563 -26.91 -6.12 -8.64
CA SER A 563 -26.33 -4.82 -8.96
C SER A 563 -26.64 -3.84 -7.83
N ASN A 564 -25.64 -3.49 -7.03
CA ASN A 564 -25.72 -2.31 -6.18
C ASN A 564 -25.68 -1.01 -7.01
N ILE A 565 -26.13 -1.10 -8.26
CA ILE A 565 -26.13 0.01 -9.21
C ILE A 565 -27.19 1.01 -8.80
N GLU A 566 -26.77 2.22 -8.70
CA GLU A 566 -27.58 3.34 -8.31
C GLU A 566 -28.17 4.00 -9.54
N ARG A 567 -29.36 4.57 -9.39
CA ARG A 567 -29.92 5.39 -10.44
C ARG A 567 -29.01 6.59 -10.69
N PRO A 568 -28.92 7.11 -11.93
CA PRO A 568 -28.24 8.36 -12.20
C PRO A 568 -28.72 9.53 -11.35
N ARG A 569 -29.99 9.49 -10.89
CA ARG A 569 -30.60 10.51 -10.03
C ARG A 569 -30.79 10.10 -8.57
N GLY A 570 -30.43 8.84 -8.19
CA GLY A 570 -30.65 8.29 -6.87
C GLY A 570 -32.14 8.09 -6.48
N PHE A 571 -32.39 7.42 -5.34
CA PHE A 571 -33.71 7.38 -4.70
C PHE A 571 -33.92 8.59 -3.78
N ILE A 572 -32.83 9.12 -3.24
CA ILE A 572 -32.82 10.20 -2.28
C ILE A 572 -32.49 11.50 -3.02
N GLY A 573 -33.42 12.41 -3.07
CA GLY A 573 -33.23 13.69 -3.74
C GLY A 573 -32.54 14.74 -2.87
N GLY A 574 -31.94 15.75 -3.50
CA GLY A 574 -31.38 16.90 -2.77
C GLY A 574 -32.42 17.69 -1.96
N ALA A 575 -33.70 17.56 -2.28
CA ALA A 575 -34.80 18.13 -1.49
C ALA A 575 -35.01 17.37 -0.18
N ASP A 576 -34.86 16.02 -0.21
CA ASP A 576 -35.00 15.19 0.98
C ASP A 576 -33.87 15.48 1.98
N ILE A 577 -32.64 15.59 1.48
CA ILE A 577 -31.48 15.93 2.31
C ILE A 577 -31.63 17.34 2.90
N ARG A 578 -32.16 18.33 2.13
CA ARG A 578 -32.37 19.67 2.65
C ARG A 578 -33.40 19.69 3.77
N ARG A 579 -34.54 19.01 3.61
CA ARG A 579 -35.55 18.89 4.65
C ARG A 579 -35.01 18.31 5.95
N ILE A 580 -34.17 17.29 5.87
CA ILE A 580 -33.53 16.71 7.06
C ILE A 580 -32.56 17.67 7.71
N LYS A 581 -31.83 18.46 6.93
CA LYS A 581 -30.92 19.46 7.44
C LYS A 581 -31.63 20.65 8.11
N ASP A 582 -32.84 20.92 7.74
CA ASP A 582 -33.68 21.91 8.44
C ASP A 582 -34.02 21.42 9.86
N ASP A 583 -34.28 20.11 10.02
CA ASP A 583 -34.57 19.49 11.30
C ASP A 583 -33.29 19.12 12.09
N ASN A 584 -32.21 18.72 11.41
CA ASN A 584 -30.92 18.34 11.99
C ASN A 584 -29.74 18.86 11.14
N PRO A 585 -29.32 20.11 11.34
CA PRO A 585 -28.23 20.73 10.57
C PRO A 585 -26.87 20.03 10.72
N ALA A 586 -26.67 19.26 11.80
CA ALA A 586 -25.44 18.55 12.07
C ALA A 586 -25.33 17.21 11.34
N ALA A 587 -26.43 16.69 10.77
CA ALA A 587 -26.43 15.41 10.08
C ALA A 587 -25.63 15.47 8.78
N ILE A 588 -24.67 14.57 8.68
CA ILE A 588 -23.82 14.35 7.49
C ILE A 588 -23.88 12.90 6.98
N HIS A 589 -24.40 12.01 7.80
CA HIS A 589 -24.68 10.62 7.44
C HIS A 589 -26.18 10.42 7.38
N HIS A 590 -26.69 10.10 6.22
CA HIS A 590 -28.10 9.95 5.98
C HIS A 590 -28.41 8.53 5.53
N ILE A 591 -29.34 7.88 6.24
CA ILE A 591 -29.74 6.49 6.02
C ILE A 591 -31.24 6.47 5.75
N TRP A 592 -31.66 5.70 4.74
CA TRP A 592 -33.06 5.44 4.43
C TRP A 592 -33.32 3.95 4.29
N ILE A 593 -34.48 3.51 4.72
CA ILE A 593 -35.00 2.20 4.39
C ILE A 593 -36.28 2.40 3.57
N TYR A 594 -36.23 1.93 2.32
CA TYR A 594 -37.40 1.82 1.47
C TYR A 594 -37.84 0.36 1.39
N TYR A 595 -39.16 0.11 1.38
CA TYR A 595 -39.70 -1.22 1.20
C TYR A 595 -40.91 -1.21 0.25
N SER A 596 -41.16 -2.34 -0.44
CA SER A 596 -42.28 -2.50 -1.36
C SER A 596 -43.26 -3.55 -0.83
N PRO A 597 -44.46 -3.15 -0.36
CA PRO A 597 -45.48 -4.09 0.06
C PRO A 597 -45.94 -5.02 -1.10
N ILE A 598 -45.94 -4.50 -2.32
CA ILE A 598 -46.35 -5.22 -3.54
C ILE A 598 -45.34 -6.33 -3.88
N GLN A 599 -44.06 -6.11 -3.60
CA GLN A 599 -42.98 -7.08 -3.86
C GLN A 599 -42.62 -7.88 -2.59
N GLN A 600 -43.59 -8.43 -1.89
CA GLN A 600 -43.39 -9.30 -0.71
C GLN A 600 -42.57 -8.63 0.41
N ASN A 601 -42.76 -7.32 0.63
CA ASN A 601 -41.99 -6.52 1.59
C ASN A 601 -40.48 -6.55 1.36
N LYS A 602 -40.03 -6.68 0.12
CA LYS A 602 -38.61 -6.43 -0.20
C LYS A 602 -38.24 -5.01 0.23
N ALA A 603 -37.13 -4.91 0.95
CA ALA A 603 -36.60 -3.65 1.44
C ALA A 603 -35.15 -3.47 1.05
N ARG A 604 -34.72 -2.23 1.03
CA ARG A 604 -33.32 -1.88 0.79
C ARG A 604 -32.90 -0.70 1.66
N LEU A 605 -31.70 -0.79 2.21
CA LEU A 605 -31.06 0.32 2.91
C LEU A 605 -30.23 1.11 1.91
N PHE A 606 -30.37 2.43 2.01
CA PHE A 606 -29.58 3.42 1.26
C PHE A 606 -28.84 4.30 2.23
N TYR A 607 -27.62 4.64 1.86
CA TYR A 607 -26.75 5.52 2.61
C TYR A 607 -26.26 6.66 1.74
N VAL A 608 -26.32 7.89 2.25
CA VAL A 608 -25.75 9.09 1.63
C VAL A 608 -24.83 9.79 2.61
N TYR A 609 -23.66 10.15 2.15
CA TYR A 609 -22.74 10.99 2.90
C TYR A 609 -22.72 12.41 2.35
N ASP A 610 -22.98 13.40 3.19
CA ASP A 610 -22.99 14.84 2.85
C ASP A 610 -21.97 15.63 3.69
N GLY A 611 -20.78 15.09 3.85
CA GLY A 611 -19.67 15.70 4.58
C GLY A 611 -18.53 16.18 3.67
N LYS A 612 -17.32 16.15 4.22
CA LYS A 612 -16.10 16.70 3.60
C LYS A 612 -15.52 15.84 2.48
N TYR A 613 -15.92 14.58 2.38
CA TYR A 613 -15.36 13.63 1.41
C TYR A 613 -16.23 13.50 0.18
N THR A 614 -15.60 13.12 -0.92
CA THR A 614 -16.28 12.76 -2.17
C THR A 614 -16.18 11.26 -2.33
N VAL A 615 -17.30 10.62 -2.62
CA VAL A 615 -17.35 9.20 -2.95
C VAL A 615 -17.06 9.05 -4.44
N ILE A 616 -16.15 8.14 -4.78
CA ILE A 616 -15.65 7.91 -6.13
C ILE A 616 -15.79 6.43 -6.44
N ARG A 617 -16.43 6.08 -7.56
CA ARG A 617 -16.67 4.70 -7.99
C ARG A 617 -16.46 4.54 -9.48
N ASN A 618 -15.91 3.39 -9.86
CA ASN A 618 -15.80 2.98 -11.24
C ASN A 618 -17.00 2.13 -11.63
N LEU A 619 -17.76 2.58 -12.63
CA LEU A 619 -18.99 1.92 -13.07
C LEU A 619 -18.83 1.19 -14.43
N LYS A 620 -17.60 0.99 -14.93
CA LYS A 620 -17.36 0.40 -16.26
C LYS A 620 -18.05 -0.96 -16.44
N HIS A 621 -17.91 -1.82 -15.46
CA HIS A 621 -18.47 -3.19 -15.51
C HIS A 621 -19.92 -3.28 -15.02
N HIS A 622 -20.54 -2.15 -14.67
CA HIS A 622 -21.88 -2.04 -14.11
C HIS A 622 -22.81 -1.17 -14.94
N LYS A 623 -22.36 -0.72 -16.13
CA LYS A 623 -23.26 -0.11 -17.12
C LYS A 623 -24.07 -1.22 -17.77
N VAL A 624 -25.32 -1.39 -17.34
CA VAL A 624 -26.34 -2.18 -18.03
C VAL A 624 -27.09 -1.26 -19.00
#